data_874a1b7e0de0715767ea1132f0421c25
#
_entry.id   874a1b7e0de0715767ea1132f0421c25
#
_cell.length_a   1.000
_cell.length_b   1.000
_cell.length_c   1.000
_cell.angle_alpha   90.00
_cell.angle_beta   90.00
_cell.angle_gamma   90.00
#
_symmetry.space_group_name_H-M   'P 1'
#
loop_
_entity.id
_entity.type
_entity.pdbx_description
1 polymer ?
#
loop_
_entity_poly.entity_id
_entity_poly.type
_entity_poly.pdbx_seq_one_letter_code
_entity_poly.pdbx_strand_id
1 'polypeptide(L)'
;GLSHLSGMVRGEELLSALAKVRSFIPADKAREIDLKATQICIDLRPWMGNRNIQSNLETIQTALQESRLLSFAYVDGHGNQTERTVEPYQLVLKGSHWYFQGYCRFRQDYRLFRLSRIFHLQMRAETFAPREHQKPILDYSEALEAMQTTIRLRIHKSILDRVLDFCGFENFTPDGEEHYLV
;
A
#
# COMPACT_ATOMS: atom_id res chain seq x y z
N GLY A 1 18.23 -2.03 0.49
CA GLY A 1 17.01 -1.39 0.06
C GLY A 1 16.21 -2.12 -1.02
N LEU A 2 16.75 -2.28 -2.26
CA LEU A 2 16.00 -2.89 -3.38
C LEU A 2 15.84 -4.42 -3.26
N SER A 3 16.71 -5.11 -2.52
CA SER A 3 16.65 -6.56 -2.32
C SER A 3 15.43 -7.03 -1.49
N HIS A 4 14.86 -6.18 -0.64
CA HIS A 4 13.66 -6.51 0.13
C HIS A 4 12.35 -6.28 -0.65
N LEU A 5 12.40 -5.49 -1.73
CA LEU A 5 11.29 -5.39 -2.70
C LEU A 5 11.25 -6.59 -3.67
N SER A 6 12.33 -7.34 -3.78
CA SER A 6 12.43 -8.49 -4.71
C SER A 6 11.49 -9.64 -4.40
N GLY A 7 11.03 -9.77 -3.15
CA GLY A 7 10.00 -10.75 -2.78
C GLY A 7 8.58 -10.34 -3.17
N MET A 8 8.36 -9.06 -3.48
CA MET A 8 7.06 -8.51 -3.88
C MET A 8 6.94 -8.28 -5.40
N VAL A 9 8.07 -8.16 -6.08
CA VAL A 9 8.14 -8.08 -7.54
C VAL A 9 8.88 -9.33 -8.00
N ARG A 10 8.34 -10.10 -8.92
CA ARG A 10 9.08 -11.19 -9.58
C ARG A 10 10.30 -10.57 -10.27
N GLY A 11 11.39 -10.53 -9.53
CA GLY A 11 12.55 -9.72 -9.83
C GLY A 11 13.71 -10.47 -10.45
N GLU A 12 13.51 -11.66 -11.07
CA GLU A 12 14.63 -12.33 -11.73
C GLU A 12 15.28 -11.42 -12.79
N GLU A 13 14.46 -10.73 -13.58
CA GLU A 13 14.93 -9.77 -14.57
C GLU A 13 15.56 -8.53 -13.91
N LEU A 14 14.94 -8.01 -12.86
CA LEU A 14 15.48 -6.89 -12.09
C LEU A 14 16.76 -7.28 -11.35
N LEU A 15 16.80 -8.44 -10.72
CA LEU A 15 17.99 -8.96 -10.05
C LEU A 15 19.12 -9.20 -11.07
N SER A 16 18.81 -9.75 -12.24
CA SER A 16 19.76 -9.93 -13.33
C SER A 16 20.30 -8.58 -13.84
N ALA A 17 19.43 -7.59 -14.03
CA ALA A 17 19.84 -6.24 -14.43
C ALA A 17 20.72 -5.57 -13.36
N LEU A 18 20.34 -5.67 -12.09
CA LEU A 18 21.13 -5.15 -10.97
C LEU A 18 22.50 -5.86 -10.85
N ALA A 19 22.55 -7.17 -11.06
CA ALA A 19 23.80 -7.93 -11.07
C ALA A 19 24.72 -7.47 -12.20
N LYS A 20 24.17 -7.22 -13.40
CA LYS A 20 24.94 -6.66 -14.53
C LYS A 20 25.46 -5.27 -14.22
N VAL A 21 24.64 -4.35 -13.70
CA VAL A 21 25.09 -3.01 -13.28
C VAL A 21 26.18 -3.12 -12.22
N ARG A 22 26.03 -4.02 -11.26
CA ARG A 22 26.98 -4.26 -10.19
C ARG A 22 28.35 -4.74 -10.72
N SER A 23 28.37 -5.54 -11.78
CA SER A 23 29.63 -6.03 -12.37
C SER A 23 30.53 -4.93 -12.97
N PHE A 24 29.98 -3.74 -13.23
CA PHE A 24 30.73 -2.57 -13.70
C PHE A 24 31.28 -1.69 -12.56
N ILE A 25 30.92 -1.98 -11.30
CA ILE A 25 31.32 -1.19 -10.14
C ILE A 25 32.65 -1.76 -9.60
N PRO A 26 33.69 -0.92 -9.38
CA PRO A 26 34.92 -1.36 -8.73
C PRO A 26 34.67 -1.99 -7.37
N ALA A 27 35.46 -3.01 -6.99
CA ALA A 27 35.23 -3.83 -5.80
C ALA A 27 35.22 -3.04 -4.48
N ASP A 28 36.04 -1.99 -4.37
CA ASP A 28 36.06 -1.08 -3.24
C ASP A 28 34.76 -0.29 -3.10
N LYS A 29 34.24 0.21 -4.21
CA LYS A 29 32.96 0.92 -4.27
C LYS A 29 31.76 0.00 -4.04
N ALA A 30 31.83 -1.23 -4.54
CA ALA A 30 30.78 -2.22 -4.31
C ALA A 30 30.64 -2.53 -2.81
N ARG A 31 31.74 -2.66 -2.06
CA ARG A 31 31.71 -2.84 -0.59
C ARG A 31 31.09 -1.65 0.14
N GLU A 32 31.45 -0.43 -0.25
CA GLU A 32 30.90 0.79 0.33
C GLU A 32 29.37 0.86 0.11
N ILE A 33 28.92 0.53 -1.11
CA ILE A 33 27.50 0.50 -1.46
C ILE A 33 26.75 -0.58 -0.63
N ASP A 34 27.35 -1.76 -0.46
CA ASP A 34 26.77 -2.84 0.33
C ASP A 34 26.61 -2.42 1.81
N LEU A 35 27.64 -1.82 2.39
CA LEU A 35 27.58 -1.30 3.75
C LEU A 35 26.47 -0.24 3.92
N LYS A 36 26.39 0.71 2.98
CA LYS A 36 25.35 1.74 2.99
C LYS A 36 23.94 1.15 2.77
N ALA A 37 23.82 0.15 1.90
CA ALA A 37 22.55 -0.52 1.63
C ALA A 37 22.03 -1.31 2.84
N THR A 38 22.90 -1.78 3.74
CA THR A 38 22.48 -2.46 4.97
C THR A 38 22.07 -1.51 6.11
N GLN A 39 22.42 -0.22 5.99
CA GLN A 39 22.08 0.80 7.02
C GLN A 39 20.60 1.15 7.03
N ILE A 40 19.90 0.94 5.92
CA ILE A 40 18.46 1.20 5.80
C ILE A 40 17.78 -0.09 5.39
N CYS A 41 16.99 -0.63 6.29
CA CYS A 41 16.12 -1.77 6.02
C CYS A 41 14.68 -1.27 5.89
N ILE A 42 14.07 -1.47 4.72
CA ILE A 42 12.65 -1.19 4.50
C ILE A 42 11.94 -2.55 4.51
N ASP A 43 11.26 -2.86 5.59
CA ASP A 43 10.39 -4.04 5.69
C ASP A 43 8.94 -3.59 5.65
N LEU A 44 8.28 -3.89 4.55
CA LEU A 44 6.88 -3.53 4.31
C LEU A 44 5.90 -4.58 4.82
N ARG A 45 6.40 -5.65 5.45
CA ARG A 45 5.54 -6.68 6.04
C ARG A 45 4.92 -6.14 7.33
N PRO A 46 3.61 -6.23 7.50
CA PRO A 46 2.96 -5.78 8.72
C PRO A 46 3.41 -6.65 9.91
N TRP A 47 3.68 -6.04 11.05
CA TRP A 47 4.04 -6.73 12.30
C TRP A 47 2.96 -7.74 12.75
N MET A 48 1.72 -7.42 12.49
CA MET A 48 0.59 -8.35 12.64
C MET A 48 -0.07 -8.52 11.28
N GLY A 49 0.13 -9.71 10.69
CA GLY A 49 -0.23 -9.97 9.31
C GLY A 49 -1.73 -10.01 9.09
N ASN A 50 -2.26 -9.11 8.32
CA ASN A 50 -3.43 -9.40 7.55
C ASN A 50 -3.00 -10.30 6.38
N ARG A 51 -3.08 -11.62 6.57
CA ARG A 51 -2.70 -12.64 5.55
C ARG A 51 -3.42 -12.40 4.23
N ASN A 52 -4.59 -11.77 4.26
CA ASN A 52 -5.37 -11.43 3.09
C ASN A 52 -4.68 -10.36 2.23
N ILE A 53 -3.92 -9.42 2.82
CA ILE A 53 -3.23 -8.38 2.04
C ILE A 53 -2.12 -9.00 1.18
N GLN A 54 -1.34 -9.93 1.70
CA GLN A 54 -0.29 -10.60 0.94
C GLN A 54 -0.85 -11.40 -0.23
N SER A 55 -1.87 -12.21 0.01
CA SER A 55 -2.56 -12.98 -1.03
C SER A 55 -3.20 -12.07 -2.09
N ASN A 56 -3.80 -10.95 -1.66
CA ASN A 56 -4.36 -9.96 -2.57
C ASN A 56 -3.29 -9.29 -3.43
N LEU A 57 -2.12 -8.96 -2.87
CA LEU A 57 -1.00 -8.39 -3.61
C LEU A 57 -0.54 -9.33 -4.72
N GLU A 58 -0.35 -10.62 -4.42
CA GLU A 58 0.05 -11.64 -5.40
C GLU A 58 -0.98 -11.79 -6.52
N THR A 59 -2.26 -11.84 -6.16
CA THR A 59 -3.36 -11.93 -7.12
C THR A 59 -3.40 -10.71 -8.04
N ILE A 60 -3.25 -9.49 -7.48
CA ILE A 60 -3.26 -8.26 -8.26
C ILE A 60 -2.03 -8.17 -9.17
N GLN A 61 -0.85 -8.57 -8.68
CA GLN A 61 0.36 -8.59 -9.51
C GLN A 61 0.22 -9.52 -10.71
N THR A 62 -0.31 -10.72 -10.50
CA THR A 62 -0.58 -11.65 -11.60
C THR A 62 -1.59 -11.06 -12.59
N ALA A 63 -2.67 -10.47 -12.09
CA ALA A 63 -3.67 -9.84 -12.95
C ALA A 63 -3.13 -8.66 -13.76
N LEU A 64 -2.21 -7.86 -13.19
CA LEU A 64 -1.50 -6.79 -13.88
C LEU A 64 -0.62 -7.34 -15.02
N GLN A 65 0.13 -8.41 -14.78
CA GLN A 65 1.01 -9.04 -15.76
C GLN A 65 0.25 -9.66 -16.93
N GLU A 66 -0.89 -10.31 -16.63
CA GLU A 66 -1.70 -11.02 -17.60
C GLU A 66 -2.83 -10.17 -18.21
N SER A 67 -2.93 -8.89 -17.83
CA SER A 67 -4.04 -8.00 -18.24
C SER A 67 -5.41 -8.63 -18.00
N ARG A 68 -5.62 -9.23 -16.82
CA ARG A 68 -6.84 -9.93 -16.42
C ARG A 68 -7.69 -9.08 -15.48
N LEU A 69 -9.00 -9.25 -15.62
CA LEU A 69 -9.96 -8.57 -14.75
C LEU A 69 -9.90 -9.09 -13.32
N LEU A 70 -10.11 -8.17 -12.39
CA LEU A 70 -10.33 -8.46 -10.97
C LEU A 70 -11.80 -8.25 -10.61
N SER A 71 -12.36 -9.16 -9.82
CA SER A 71 -13.68 -8.99 -9.19
C SER A 71 -13.55 -9.13 -7.68
N PHE A 72 -14.27 -8.28 -6.92
CA PHE A 72 -14.21 -8.24 -5.46
C PHE A 72 -15.38 -7.45 -4.87
N ALA A 73 -15.69 -7.73 -3.61
CA ALA A 73 -16.54 -6.88 -2.80
C ALA A 73 -15.69 -5.74 -2.20
N TYR A 74 -16.19 -4.52 -2.25
CA TYR A 74 -15.51 -3.33 -1.74
C TYR A 74 -16.37 -2.59 -0.73
N VAL A 75 -15.79 -2.29 0.43
CA VAL A 75 -16.43 -1.46 1.46
C VAL A 75 -15.93 -0.02 1.32
N ASP A 76 -16.84 0.91 1.06
CA ASP A 76 -16.52 2.33 0.93
C ASP A 76 -16.31 3.03 2.28
N GLY A 77 -16.01 4.34 2.26
CA GLY A 77 -15.83 5.15 3.47
C GLY A 77 -17.09 5.30 4.34
N HIS A 78 -18.25 4.99 3.79
CA HIS A 78 -19.55 5.04 4.50
C HIS A 78 -20.02 3.67 5.00
N GLY A 79 -19.21 2.63 4.80
CA GLY A 79 -19.53 1.26 5.20
C GLY A 79 -20.41 0.49 4.20
N ASN A 80 -20.74 1.07 3.04
CA ASN A 80 -21.52 0.37 2.02
C ASN A 80 -20.66 -0.66 1.29
N GLN A 81 -21.17 -1.88 1.20
CA GLN A 81 -20.52 -2.95 0.45
C GLN A 81 -21.09 -3.03 -0.96
N THR A 82 -20.21 -3.10 -1.96
CA THR A 82 -20.60 -3.17 -3.37
C THR A 82 -19.65 -4.06 -4.13
N GLU A 83 -20.17 -4.80 -5.11
CA GLU A 83 -19.37 -5.61 -6.02
C GLU A 83 -18.70 -4.75 -7.10
N ARG A 84 -17.46 -5.07 -7.39
CA ARG A 84 -16.64 -4.38 -8.38
C ARG A 84 -16.01 -5.35 -9.36
N THR A 85 -15.99 -4.93 -10.65
CA THR A 85 -15.16 -5.54 -11.68
C THR A 85 -14.24 -4.46 -12.21
N VAL A 86 -12.93 -4.72 -12.18
CA VAL A 86 -11.90 -3.70 -12.41
C VAL A 86 -10.82 -4.23 -13.34
N GLU A 87 -10.36 -3.39 -14.27
CA GLU A 87 -9.17 -3.55 -15.08
C GLU A 87 -7.99 -2.97 -14.28
N PRO A 88 -7.08 -3.79 -13.70
CA PRO A 88 -5.99 -3.27 -12.88
C PRO A 88 -4.87 -2.66 -13.73
N TYR A 89 -4.28 -1.55 -13.29
CA TYR A 89 -3.19 -0.86 -14.00
C TYR A 89 -1.94 -0.64 -13.17
N GLN A 90 -2.06 -0.41 -11.87
CA GLN A 90 -0.91 -0.09 -11.03
C GLN A 90 -1.15 -0.44 -9.56
N LEU A 91 -0.13 -1.00 -8.90
CA LEU A 91 -0.05 -1.09 -7.45
C LEU A 91 0.63 0.17 -6.88
N VAL A 92 0.10 0.67 -5.78
CA VAL A 92 0.58 1.88 -5.12
C VAL A 92 0.71 1.64 -3.63
N LEU A 93 1.87 1.94 -3.07
CA LEU A 93 2.08 2.05 -1.63
C LEU A 93 2.13 3.53 -1.27
N LYS A 94 1.18 4.00 -0.45
CA LYS A 94 1.17 5.36 0.09
C LYS A 94 1.04 5.31 1.61
N GLY A 95 2.02 5.89 2.30
CA GLY A 95 2.14 5.73 3.74
C GLY A 95 2.33 4.24 4.10
N SER A 96 1.55 3.72 5.02
CA SER A 96 1.54 2.31 5.41
C SER A 96 0.45 1.48 4.71
N HIS A 97 -0.18 2.00 3.65
CA HIS A 97 -1.33 1.38 3.03
C HIS A 97 -1.11 1.06 1.56
N TRP A 98 -1.52 -0.16 1.19
CA TRP A 98 -1.54 -0.62 -0.19
C TRP A 98 -2.84 -0.24 -0.87
N TYR A 99 -2.69 0.21 -2.11
CA TYR A 99 -3.76 0.51 -3.05
C TYR A 99 -3.45 -0.13 -4.40
N PHE A 100 -4.47 -0.31 -5.21
CA PHE A 100 -4.28 -0.46 -6.65
C PHE A 100 -5.17 0.50 -7.41
N GLN A 101 -4.66 1.04 -8.50
CA GLN A 101 -5.42 1.82 -9.47
C GLN A 101 -5.96 0.89 -10.53
N GLY A 102 -7.22 1.08 -10.91
CA GLY A 102 -7.84 0.36 -12.00
C GLY A 102 -9.05 1.08 -12.58
N TYR A 103 -9.42 0.69 -13.81
CA TYR A 103 -10.65 1.17 -14.43
C TYR A 103 -11.83 0.35 -13.90
N CYS A 104 -12.71 0.98 -13.17
CA CYS A 104 -13.89 0.36 -12.58
C CYS A 104 -15.03 0.30 -13.62
N ARG A 105 -15.37 -0.91 -14.09
CA ARG A 105 -16.43 -1.10 -15.09
C ARG A 105 -17.81 -0.65 -14.59
N PHE A 106 -18.07 -0.76 -13.30
CA PHE A 106 -19.31 -0.28 -12.68
C PHE A 106 -19.44 1.24 -12.68
N ARG A 107 -18.32 1.97 -12.41
CA ARG A 107 -18.29 3.44 -12.38
C ARG A 107 -17.88 4.07 -13.69
N GLN A 108 -17.38 3.26 -14.65
CA GLN A 108 -16.84 3.71 -15.94
C GLN A 108 -15.75 4.79 -15.79
N ASP A 109 -14.88 4.64 -14.77
CA ASP A 109 -13.87 5.62 -14.42
C ASP A 109 -12.69 4.95 -13.71
N TYR A 110 -11.50 5.61 -13.75
CA TYR A 110 -10.35 5.19 -12.99
C TYR A 110 -10.54 5.45 -11.51
N ARG A 111 -10.25 4.46 -10.69
CA ARG A 111 -10.40 4.52 -9.25
C ARG A 111 -9.20 3.93 -8.53
N LEU A 112 -8.95 4.44 -7.34
CA LEU A 112 -7.95 3.91 -6.42
C LEU A 112 -8.68 3.09 -5.34
N PHE A 113 -8.29 1.81 -5.22
CA PHE A 113 -8.89 0.87 -4.28
C PHE A 113 -7.89 0.54 -3.18
N ARG A 114 -8.24 0.78 -1.92
CA ARG A 114 -7.44 0.41 -0.76
C ARG A 114 -7.58 -1.08 -0.49
N LEU A 115 -6.46 -1.82 -0.44
CA LEU A 115 -6.47 -3.28 -0.33
C LEU A 115 -7.15 -3.79 0.95
N SER A 116 -7.03 -3.04 2.06
CA SER A 116 -7.69 -3.42 3.32
C SER A 116 -9.22 -3.34 3.30
N ARG A 117 -9.81 -2.77 2.24
CA ARG A 117 -11.26 -2.66 2.03
C ARG A 117 -11.78 -3.62 0.98
N ILE A 118 -10.92 -4.53 0.50
CA ILE A 118 -11.23 -5.52 -0.53
C ILE A 118 -11.50 -6.86 0.14
N PHE A 119 -12.62 -7.48 -0.21
CA PHE A 119 -13.02 -8.80 0.24
C PHE A 119 -13.31 -9.70 -0.96
N HIS A 120 -13.04 -11.00 -0.82
CA HIS A 120 -13.32 -12.00 -1.85
C HIS A 120 -12.70 -11.66 -3.22
N LEU A 121 -11.45 -11.20 -3.23
CA LEU A 121 -10.74 -10.87 -4.45
C LEU A 121 -10.55 -12.12 -5.30
N GLN A 122 -10.96 -12.03 -6.56
CA GLN A 122 -10.81 -13.09 -7.56
C GLN A 122 -10.27 -12.52 -8.86
N MET A 123 -9.32 -13.22 -9.45
CA MET A 123 -8.86 -12.96 -10.82
C MET A 123 -9.78 -13.71 -11.78
N ARG A 124 -10.35 -12.98 -12.73
CA ARG A 124 -11.25 -13.54 -13.75
C ARG A 124 -10.46 -14.18 -14.89
N ALA A 125 -11.09 -15.08 -15.63
CA ALA A 125 -10.51 -15.63 -16.86
C ALA A 125 -10.43 -14.59 -18.00
N GLU A 126 -11.30 -13.57 -17.93
CA GLU A 126 -11.39 -12.51 -18.93
C GLU A 126 -10.16 -11.60 -18.89
N THR A 127 -9.64 -11.29 -20.06
CA THR A 127 -8.59 -10.29 -20.29
C THR A 127 -9.18 -8.98 -20.77
N PHE A 128 -8.42 -7.91 -20.69
CA PHE A 128 -8.79 -6.60 -21.23
C PHE A 128 -7.66 -6.02 -22.10
N ALA A 129 -8.03 -5.24 -23.11
CA ALA A 129 -7.05 -4.45 -23.85
C ALA A 129 -6.66 -3.24 -23.00
N PRO A 130 -5.35 -3.02 -22.74
CA PRO A 130 -4.91 -1.87 -21.97
C PRO A 130 -5.39 -0.56 -22.59
N ARG A 131 -5.93 0.32 -21.75
CA ARG A 131 -6.33 1.68 -22.12
C ARG A 131 -5.18 2.63 -21.83
N GLU A 132 -5.16 3.76 -22.51
CA GLU A 132 -4.34 4.88 -22.04
C GLU A 132 -4.83 5.27 -20.64
N HIS A 133 -3.98 5.11 -19.63
CA HIS A 133 -4.36 5.33 -18.25
C HIS A 133 -3.69 6.59 -17.69
N GLN A 134 -4.42 7.28 -16.85
CA GLN A 134 -3.89 8.42 -16.12
C GLN A 134 -3.08 7.91 -14.91
N LYS A 135 -2.00 8.62 -14.58
CA LYS A 135 -1.29 8.36 -13.32
C LYS A 135 -2.25 8.53 -12.14
N PRO A 136 -2.15 7.68 -11.09
CA PRO A 136 -3.02 7.83 -9.94
C PRO A 136 -2.84 9.20 -9.31
N ILE A 137 -3.93 9.87 -9.00
CA ILE A 137 -3.91 11.08 -8.18
C ILE A 137 -3.66 10.62 -6.75
N LEU A 138 -2.45 10.81 -6.26
CA LEU A 138 -2.04 10.42 -4.90
C LEU A 138 -2.18 11.55 -3.89
N ASP A 139 -2.38 12.76 -4.39
CA ASP A 139 -2.62 13.92 -3.56
C ASP A 139 -4.12 14.20 -3.45
N TYR A 140 -4.68 13.76 -2.33
CA TYR A 140 -6.06 14.02 -1.93
C TYR A 140 -6.12 15.02 -0.77
N SER A 141 -5.05 15.79 -0.52
CA SER A 141 -4.95 16.65 0.65
C SER A 141 -6.15 17.59 0.77
N GLU A 142 -6.49 18.31 -0.28
CA GLU A 142 -7.64 19.24 -0.27
C GLU A 142 -8.99 18.53 -0.04
N ALA A 143 -9.19 17.37 -0.68
CA ALA A 143 -10.42 16.60 -0.51
C ALA A 143 -10.50 15.94 0.88
N LEU A 144 -9.37 15.55 1.46
CA LEU A 144 -9.28 14.99 2.81
C LEU A 144 -9.50 16.06 3.88
N GLU A 145 -8.93 17.25 3.70
CA GLU A 145 -9.13 18.38 4.62
C GLU A 145 -10.60 18.78 4.70
N ALA A 146 -11.30 18.81 3.57
CA ALA A 146 -12.74 19.10 3.53
C ALA A 146 -13.61 18.02 4.22
N MET A 147 -13.09 16.82 4.44
CA MET A 147 -13.80 15.68 5.06
C MET A 147 -13.31 15.36 6.47
N GLN A 148 -12.41 16.17 7.04
CA GLN A 148 -11.87 15.91 8.37
C GLN A 148 -12.94 16.15 9.44
N THR A 149 -13.08 15.17 10.32
CA THR A 149 -13.86 15.30 11.55
C THR A 149 -12.91 15.20 12.73
N THR A 150 -12.94 16.21 13.61
CA THR A 150 -12.16 16.18 14.85
C THR A 150 -12.83 15.20 15.81
N ILE A 151 -12.06 14.20 16.24
CA ILE A 151 -12.48 13.25 17.27
C ILE A 151 -11.60 13.50 18.49
N ARG A 152 -12.21 13.67 19.64
CA ARG A 152 -11.49 13.73 20.92
C ARG A 152 -11.63 12.39 21.61
N LEU A 153 -10.49 11.82 22.02
CA LEU A 153 -10.45 10.53 22.69
C LEU A 153 -9.83 10.73 24.07
N ARG A 154 -10.40 10.04 25.06
CA ARG A 154 -9.78 9.85 26.37
C ARG A 154 -9.17 8.46 26.38
N ILE A 155 -7.85 8.40 26.51
CA ILE A 155 -7.10 7.15 26.45
C ILE A 155 -6.40 6.90 27.79
N HIS A 156 -6.28 5.64 28.16
CA HIS A 156 -5.47 5.23 29.30
C HIS A 156 -3.99 5.15 28.92
N LYS A 157 -3.08 5.50 29.82
CA LYS A 157 -1.63 5.52 29.56
C LYS A 157 -1.05 4.21 29.05
N SER A 158 -1.69 3.07 29.34
CA SER A 158 -1.21 1.76 28.87
C SER A 158 -1.29 1.54 27.36
N ILE A 159 -2.01 2.40 26.63
CA ILE A 159 -2.10 2.34 25.17
C ILE A 159 -1.52 3.58 24.48
N LEU A 160 -0.83 4.43 25.25
CA LEU A 160 -0.28 5.68 24.76
C LEU A 160 0.68 5.47 23.60
N ASP A 161 1.57 4.48 23.67
CA ASP A 161 2.51 4.11 22.63
C ASP A 161 1.83 3.83 21.30
N ARG A 162 0.70 3.12 21.32
CA ARG A 162 -0.06 2.78 20.10
C ARG A 162 -0.75 3.98 19.48
N VAL A 163 -1.19 4.93 20.29
CA VAL A 163 -1.90 6.12 19.82
C VAL A 163 -0.91 7.17 19.32
N LEU A 164 0.31 7.22 19.89
CA LEU A 164 1.39 8.10 19.44
C LEU A 164 1.79 7.87 17.98
N ASP A 165 1.65 6.62 17.47
CA ASP A 165 1.93 6.30 16.08
C ASP A 165 0.95 6.98 15.08
N PHE A 166 -0.21 7.42 15.57
CA PHE A 166 -1.26 8.06 14.75
C PHE A 166 -1.37 9.56 15.00
N CYS A 167 -1.11 10.00 16.23
CA CYS A 167 -1.24 11.38 16.65
C CYS A 167 0.10 11.85 17.20
N GLY A 168 0.65 12.95 16.71
CA GLY A 168 1.88 13.50 17.28
C GLY A 168 1.74 13.76 18.78
N PHE A 169 2.83 13.64 19.54
CA PHE A 169 2.84 13.82 21.02
C PHE A 169 2.31 15.19 21.45
N GLU A 170 2.45 16.18 20.60
CA GLU A 170 1.96 17.54 20.81
C GLU A 170 0.44 17.64 20.94
N ASN A 171 -0.29 16.63 20.50
CA ASN A 171 -1.77 16.59 20.58
C ASN A 171 -2.30 15.97 21.88
N PHE A 172 -1.40 15.50 22.76
CA PHE A 172 -1.79 14.86 24.01
C PHE A 172 -1.82 15.86 25.17
N THR A 173 -2.91 15.87 25.89
CA THR A 173 -3.06 16.66 27.13
C THR A 173 -3.30 15.70 28.29
N PRO A 174 -2.52 15.76 29.39
CA PRO A 174 -2.78 14.95 30.58
C PRO A 174 -4.18 15.19 31.15
N ASP A 175 -4.87 14.10 31.47
CA ASP A 175 -6.20 14.12 32.12
C ASP A 175 -6.16 13.23 33.37
N GLY A 176 -5.58 13.75 34.44
CA GLY A 176 -5.28 13.02 35.65
C GLY A 176 -3.99 12.18 35.55
N GLU A 177 -3.83 11.19 36.44
CA GLU A 177 -2.60 10.40 36.56
C GLU A 177 -2.52 9.24 35.54
N GLU A 178 -3.67 8.77 35.05
CA GLU A 178 -3.77 7.54 34.28
C GLU A 178 -4.27 7.75 32.84
N HIS A 179 -4.69 8.98 32.48
CA HIS A 179 -5.33 9.24 31.20
C HIS A 179 -4.75 10.45 30.48
N TYR A 180 -4.97 10.47 29.18
CA TYR A 180 -4.70 11.58 28.28
C TYR A 180 -5.90 11.86 27.40
N LEU A 181 -6.09 13.13 27.05
CA LEU A 181 -6.99 13.58 25.99
C LEU A 181 -6.16 13.80 24.74
N VAL A 182 -6.66 13.35 23.59
CA VAL A 182 -6.06 13.52 22.27
C VAL A 182 -7.13 13.83 21.24
#